data_a3348590fe37d01d747012b34d5659ff
#
_entry.id   a3348590fe37d01d747012b34d5659ff
#
_cell.length_a   1.000
_cell.length_b   1.000
_cell.length_c   1.000
_cell.angle_alpha   90.00
_cell.angle_beta   90.00
_cell.angle_gamma   90.00
#
_symmetry.space_group_name_H-M   'P 1'
#
loop_
_entity.id
_entity.type
_entity.pdbx_description
1 polymer ?
#
loop_
_entity_poly.entity_id
_entity_poly.type
_entity_poly.pdbx_seq_one_letter_code
_entity_poly.pdbx_strand_id
1 'polypeptide(L)'
;MNKHLLSRRQFNARCAAFGLSLPAMSSVLAATGNASQAAARTVRFPDGTIVPAVGQGAWHLGQGRHPEAVEEEALRTGVSLGMTLIDTSGNYGGGRSEQFLSHVIAGGRDRIYLVSKVEANEVAGDGIARACAASLARLGTDHLDLYLLHWPVPGRQFSGVVAAFEQLRMAGKIRAWGVSNFDRGQMEELFRIPDGHRCATNQVPYSLNNRHIERDLLPWCAQNNMPVMAYSPLGGDHNLVVGDRTLAQIGTAHDCSAAAVALAWVIRGGKVIAIPESGSPAHTKENAAALSVTLTPQDIQTLASAYPGPSGAT
;
A
#
# COMPACT_ATOMS: atom_id res chain seq x y z
N MET A 1 16.07 -22.43 -36.21
CA MET A 1 16.38 -23.70 -35.51
C MET A 1 15.13 -24.09 -34.70
N ASN A 2 14.33 -25.03 -35.25
CA ASN A 2 13.11 -25.54 -34.58
C ASN A 2 13.50 -26.51 -33.46
N LYS A 3 13.23 -26.10 -32.21
CA LYS A 3 13.28 -27.02 -31.06
C LYS A 3 11.98 -27.83 -31.05
N HIS A 4 12.02 -29.08 -31.53
CA HIS A 4 10.92 -30.03 -31.39
C HIS A 4 10.68 -30.34 -29.92
N LEU A 5 9.59 -29.82 -29.36
CA LEU A 5 9.07 -30.27 -28.05
C LEU A 5 8.55 -31.70 -28.23
N LEU A 6 9.06 -32.63 -27.44
CA LEU A 6 8.60 -34.01 -27.41
C LEU A 6 7.15 -34.11 -26.98
N SER A 7 6.33 -34.90 -27.67
CA SER A 7 4.96 -35.15 -27.23
C SER A 7 4.95 -35.96 -25.92
N ARG A 8 3.83 -35.84 -25.15
CA ARG A 8 3.66 -36.56 -23.87
C ARG A 8 3.90 -38.08 -23.98
N ARG A 9 3.56 -38.68 -25.13
CA ARG A 9 3.80 -40.08 -25.45
C ARG A 9 5.30 -40.41 -25.66
N GLN A 10 6.03 -39.53 -26.28
CA GLN A 10 7.50 -39.69 -26.56
C GLN A 10 8.32 -39.49 -25.27
N PHE A 11 7.85 -38.60 -24.37
CA PHE A 11 8.45 -38.39 -23.06
C PHE A 11 8.27 -39.62 -22.17
N ASN A 12 7.04 -40.18 -22.09
CA ASN A 12 6.75 -41.37 -21.29
C ASN A 12 7.53 -42.61 -21.77
N ALA A 13 7.69 -42.77 -23.10
CA ALA A 13 8.47 -43.90 -23.67
C ALA A 13 9.98 -43.81 -23.34
N ARG A 14 10.55 -42.60 -23.23
CA ARG A 14 11.93 -42.38 -22.83
C ARG A 14 12.15 -42.62 -21.31
N CYS A 15 11.17 -42.24 -20.48
CA CYS A 15 11.27 -42.50 -19.03
C CYS A 15 11.17 -43.98 -18.67
N ALA A 16 10.38 -44.78 -19.41
CA ALA A 16 10.29 -46.22 -19.24
C ALA A 16 11.62 -46.97 -19.55
N ALA A 17 12.42 -46.39 -20.45
CA ALA A 17 13.74 -46.92 -20.79
C ALA A 17 14.81 -46.77 -19.67
N PHE A 18 14.53 -45.90 -18.66
CA PHE A 18 15.43 -45.65 -17.52
C PHE A 18 14.95 -46.28 -16.20
N GLY A 19 13.99 -47.23 -16.23
CA GLY A 19 13.58 -48.02 -15.06
C GLY A 19 12.81 -47.28 -13.96
N LEU A 20 12.21 -46.12 -14.26
CA LEU A 20 11.39 -45.38 -13.31
C LEU A 20 9.95 -45.91 -13.32
N SER A 21 9.43 -46.41 -12.17
CA SER A 21 8.07 -46.92 -12.02
C SER A 21 7.01 -45.80 -12.00
N LEU A 22 5.85 -46.04 -12.58
CA LEU A 22 4.70 -45.08 -12.68
C LEU A 22 4.27 -44.38 -11.36
N PRO A 23 4.35 -45.02 -10.16
CA PRO A 23 4.04 -44.35 -8.90
C PRO A 23 5.03 -43.24 -8.51
N ALA A 24 6.33 -43.42 -8.84
CA ALA A 24 7.37 -42.43 -8.55
C ALA A 24 7.24 -41.18 -9.43
N MET A 25 6.67 -41.32 -10.65
CA MET A 25 6.47 -40.20 -11.55
C MET A 25 5.29 -39.29 -11.15
N SER A 26 4.27 -39.84 -10.50
CA SER A 26 3.12 -39.04 -9.98
C SER A 26 3.52 -38.19 -8.79
N SER A 27 4.42 -38.65 -7.92
CA SER A 27 4.91 -37.88 -6.78
C SER A 27 5.92 -36.79 -7.18
N VAL A 28 6.72 -36.99 -8.23
CA VAL A 28 7.63 -35.94 -8.74
C VAL A 28 6.87 -34.83 -9.48
N LEU A 29 5.81 -35.20 -10.23
CA LEU A 29 4.95 -34.20 -10.90
C LEU A 29 4.01 -33.45 -9.94
N ALA A 30 3.64 -34.09 -8.80
CA ALA A 30 2.87 -33.44 -7.73
C ALA A 30 3.73 -32.49 -6.89
N ALA A 31 5.04 -32.75 -6.75
CA ALA A 31 5.96 -31.87 -6.02
C ALA A 31 6.36 -30.60 -6.79
N THR A 32 6.25 -30.59 -8.12
CA THR A 32 6.53 -29.40 -8.95
C THR A 32 5.29 -28.56 -9.28
N GLY A 33 4.11 -28.98 -8.84
CA GLY A 33 2.82 -28.38 -9.22
C GLY A 33 2.09 -27.58 -8.13
N ASN A 34 2.62 -27.48 -6.92
CA ASN A 34 1.98 -26.79 -5.81
C ASN A 34 2.84 -25.71 -5.13
N ALA A 35 3.52 -24.88 -5.90
CA ALA A 35 3.65 -23.49 -5.52
C ALA A 35 2.34 -22.80 -5.95
N SER A 36 1.27 -23.00 -5.19
CA SER A 36 0.14 -22.09 -5.18
C SER A 36 0.73 -20.72 -4.88
N GLN A 37 0.91 -19.88 -5.91
CA GLN A 37 1.15 -18.45 -5.68
C GLN A 37 -0.05 -18.01 -4.85
N ALA A 38 0.15 -17.83 -3.54
CA ALA A 38 -0.84 -17.22 -2.69
C ALA A 38 -1.24 -15.92 -3.39
N ALA A 39 -2.52 -15.78 -3.73
CA ALA A 39 -3.00 -14.60 -4.45
C ALA A 39 -2.58 -13.38 -3.64
N ALA A 40 -1.86 -12.45 -4.27
CA ALA A 40 -1.36 -11.24 -3.59
C ALA A 40 -2.53 -10.54 -2.91
N ARG A 41 -2.37 -10.15 -1.65
CA ARG A 41 -3.42 -9.49 -0.87
C ARG A 41 -3.78 -8.15 -1.49
N THR A 42 -5.07 -7.93 -1.68
CA THR A 42 -5.60 -6.70 -2.26
C THR A 42 -6.66 -6.08 -1.37
N VAL A 43 -6.88 -4.79 -1.55
CA VAL A 43 -7.94 -4.02 -0.90
C VAL A 43 -8.80 -3.38 -1.98
N ARG A 44 -10.13 -3.36 -1.74
CA ARG A 44 -11.09 -2.74 -2.64
C ARG A 44 -11.57 -1.41 -2.08
N PHE A 45 -11.50 -0.35 -2.89
CA PHE A 45 -12.11 0.94 -2.61
C PHE A 45 -13.63 0.94 -2.84
N PRO A 46 -14.38 1.92 -2.30
CA PRO A 46 -15.84 2.00 -2.45
C PRO A 46 -16.32 2.07 -3.92
N ASP A 47 -15.53 2.64 -4.81
CA ASP A 47 -15.79 2.72 -6.26
C ASP A 47 -15.55 1.42 -7.02
N GLY A 48 -15.10 0.37 -6.33
CA GLY A 48 -14.78 -0.94 -6.88
C GLY A 48 -13.32 -1.11 -7.31
N THR A 49 -12.50 -0.06 -7.31
CA THR A 49 -11.08 -0.13 -7.64
C THR A 49 -10.34 -1.05 -6.69
N ILE A 50 -9.48 -1.91 -7.23
CA ILE A 50 -8.69 -2.87 -6.46
C ILE A 50 -7.21 -2.47 -6.52
N VAL A 51 -6.58 -2.38 -5.34
CA VAL A 51 -5.17 -2.05 -5.18
C VAL A 51 -4.45 -3.10 -4.32
N PRO A 52 -3.12 -3.23 -4.39
CA PRO A 52 -2.37 -4.08 -3.48
C PRO A 52 -2.53 -3.59 -2.03
N ALA A 53 -2.55 -4.52 -1.07
CA ALA A 53 -2.62 -4.20 0.36
C ALA A 53 -1.31 -3.59 0.91
N VAL A 54 -0.21 -3.69 0.18
CA VAL A 54 1.06 -3.00 0.45
C VAL A 54 1.41 -2.14 -0.75
N GLY A 55 1.50 -0.85 -0.54
CA GLY A 55 1.99 0.16 -1.49
C GLY A 55 3.38 0.65 -1.10
N GLN A 56 3.77 1.81 -1.64
CA GLN A 56 5.08 2.44 -1.42
C GLN A 56 4.90 3.92 -1.06
N GLY A 57 5.44 4.35 0.09
CA GLY A 57 5.53 5.75 0.47
C GLY A 57 6.77 6.41 -0.16
N ALA A 58 6.69 7.71 -0.41
CA ALA A 58 7.78 8.49 -1.00
C ALA A 58 8.11 9.79 -0.23
N TRP A 59 7.85 9.82 1.08
CA TRP A 59 7.99 11.04 1.87
C TRP A 59 9.39 11.67 1.75
N HIS A 60 10.46 10.87 1.80
CA HIS A 60 11.83 11.36 1.77
C HIS A 60 12.57 11.05 0.45
N LEU A 61 11.90 10.40 -0.51
CA LEU A 61 12.54 10.04 -1.78
C LEU A 61 12.72 11.29 -2.67
N GLY A 62 13.76 11.30 -3.47
CA GLY A 62 14.16 12.46 -4.28
C GLY A 62 14.75 13.62 -3.47
N GLN A 63 15.19 13.36 -2.22
CA GLN A 63 15.68 14.39 -1.30
C GLN A 63 17.14 14.18 -0.86
N GLY A 64 17.86 13.27 -1.52
CA GLY A 64 19.29 13.05 -1.32
C GLY A 64 19.66 12.18 -0.12
N ARG A 65 18.72 11.40 0.43
CA ARG A 65 19.03 10.38 1.47
C ARG A 65 19.83 9.23 0.90
N HIS A 66 19.54 8.84 -0.36
CA HIS A 66 20.28 7.87 -1.15
C HIS A 66 20.53 8.44 -2.56
N PRO A 67 21.44 7.85 -3.36
CA PRO A 67 21.52 8.18 -4.78
C PRO A 67 20.19 7.97 -5.49
N GLU A 68 19.74 8.92 -6.30
CA GLU A 68 18.45 8.87 -7.01
C GLU A 68 18.23 7.56 -7.79
N ALA A 69 19.28 7.07 -8.47
CA ALA A 69 19.21 5.82 -9.21
C ALA A 69 18.88 4.60 -8.32
N VAL A 70 19.34 4.60 -7.05
CA VAL A 70 19.04 3.53 -6.09
C VAL A 70 17.61 3.64 -5.58
N GLU A 71 17.12 4.86 -5.31
CA GLU A 71 15.74 5.10 -4.91
C GLU A 71 14.77 4.76 -6.04
N GLU A 72 15.12 5.09 -7.30
CA GLU A 72 14.34 4.72 -8.49
C GLU A 72 14.29 3.19 -8.67
N GLU A 73 15.42 2.49 -8.52
CA GLU A 73 15.48 1.03 -8.54
C GLU A 73 14.61 0.41 -7.45
N ALA A 74 14.60 0.99 -6.24
CA ALA A 74 13.78 0.52 -5.14
C ALA A 74 12.29 0.59 -5.49
N LEU A 75 11.80 1.73 -5.99
CA LEU A 75 10.40 1.89 -6.38
C LEU A 75 10.01 0.99 -7.56
N ARG A 76 10.85 0.90 -8.60
CA ARG A 76 10.61 0.01 -9.75
C ARG A 76 10.60 -1.46 -9.33
N THR A 77 11.47 -1.85 -8.40
CA THR A 77 11.45 -3.18 -7.79
C THR A 77 10.11 -3.44 -7.10
N GLY A 78 9.63 -2.49 -6.30
CA GLY A 78 8.33 -2.62 -5.65
C GLY A 78 7.17 -2.77 -6.63
N VAL A 79 7.13 -1.97 -7.68
CA VAL A 79 6.13 -2.09 -8.75
C VAL A 79 6.18 -3.46 -9.41
N SER A 80 7.37 -3.99 -9.70
CA SER A 80 7.56 -5.31 -10.31
C SER A 80 7.10 -6.46 -9.40
N LEU A 81 7.12 -6.26 -8.09
CA LEU A 81 6.68 -7.20 -7.06
C LEU A 81 5.20 -7.02 -6.66
N GLY A 82 4.46 -6.15 -7.34
CA GLY A 82 3.03 -5.95 -7.13
C GLY A 82 2.66 -4.80 -6.20
N MET A 83 3.61 -4.05 -5.62
CA MET A 83 3.33 -2.84 -4.85
C MET A 83 3.10 -1.64 -5.78
N THR A 84 2.03 -1.71 -6.56
CA THR A 84 1.73 -0.73 -7.63
C THR A 84 1.09 0.56 -7.15
N LEU A 85 0.69 0.68 -5.87
CA LEU A 85 0.25 1.93 -5.26
C LEU A 85 1.47 2.72 -4.79
N ILE A 86 1.61 3.98 -5.24
CA ILE A 86 2.68 4.90 -4.81
C ILE A 86 2.04 6.15 -4.21
N ASP A 87 2.43 6.47 -2.97
CA ASP A 87 1.95 7.61 -2.20
C ASP A 87 3.02 8.69 -2.08
N THR A 88 2.66 9.90 -2.49
CA THR A 88 3.49 11.12 -2.34
C THR A 88 2.64 12.31 -1.84
N SER A 89 3.20 13.51 -1.84
CA SER A 89 2.51 14.77 -1.54
C SER A 89 3.21 15.96 -2.21
N GLY A 90 2.43 16.99 -2.54
CA GLY A 90 2.94 18.23 -3.10
C GLY A 90 3.95 18.96 -2.22
N ASN A 91 3.95 18.74 -0.90
CA ASN A 91 4.88 19.37 0.03
C ASN A 91 6.11 18.51 0.37
N TYR A 92 6.15 17.22 -0.02
CA TYR A 92 7.29 16.35 0.28
C TYR A 92 8.57 16.86 -0.39
N GLY A 93 9.52 17.30 0.45
CA GLY A 93 10.73 17.96 -0.02
C GLY A 93 10.48 19.25 -0.80
N GLY A 94 9.33 19.92 -0.63
CA GLY A 94 8.94 21.08 -1.43
C GLY A 94 8.62 20.71 -2.89
N GLY A 95 8.03 19.55 -3.13
CA GLY A 95 7.66 19.03 -4.45
C GLY A 95 8.74 18.15 -5.11
N ARG A 96 9.93 18.00 -4.51
CA ARG A 96 11.01 17.16 -5.06
C ARG A 96 10.61 15.70 -5.16
N SER A 97 9.84 15.17 -4.21
CA SER A 97 9.35 13.80 -4.27
C SER A 97 8.47 13.57 -5.51
N GLU A 98 7.57 14.49 -5.83
CA GLU A 98 6.75 14.39 -7.04
C GLU A 98 7.58 14.51 -8.32
N GLN A 99 8.56 15.43 -8.36
CA GLN A 99 9.49 15.54 -9.50
C GLN A 99 10.29 14.26 -9.72
N PHE A 100 10.82 13.67 -8.66
CA PHE A 100 11.52 12.40 -8.69
C PHE A 100 10.63 11.27 -9.20
N LEU A 101 9.39 11.20 -8.70
CA LEU A 101 8.44 10.17 -9.13
C LEU A 101 8.08 10.26 -10.61
N SER A 102 8.18 11.43 -11.25
CA SER A 102 7.91 11.56 -12.69
C SER A 102 8.79 10.62 -13.52
N HIS A 103 10.04 10.39 -13.11
CA HIS A 103 10.96 9.45 -13.76
C HIS A 103 10.54 7.99 -13.56
N VAL A 104 10.04 7.66 -12.35
CA VAL A 104 9.58 6.31 -12.00
C VAL A 104 8.34 5.91 -12.78
N ILE A 105 7.36 6.83 -12.90
CA ILE A 105 6.07 6.56 -13.55
C ILE A 105 6.13 6.69 -15.08
N ALA A 106 7.16 7.33 -15.63
CA ALA A 106 7.36 7.44 -17.07
C ALA A 106 7.38 6.06 -17.73
N GLY A 107 6.57 5.88 -18.77
CA GLY A 107 6.45 4.61 -19.52
C GLY A 107 5.69 3.49 -18.80
N GLY A 108 5.03 3.78 -17.64
CA GLY A 108 4.27 2.79 -16.89
C GLY A 108 3.13 3.36 -16.04
N ARG A 109 2.66 4.59 -16.34
CA ARG A 109 1.66 5.32 -15.57
C ARG A 109 0.38 4.51 -15.32
N ASP A 110 -0.12 3.83 -16.32
CA ASP A 110 -1.38 3.06 -16.24
C ASP A 110 -1.30 1.83 -15.32
N ARG A 111 -0.08 1.40 -14.96
CA ARG A 111 0.15 0.29 -14.02
C ARG A 111 0.26 0.75 -12.57
N ILE A 112 0.27 2.06 -12.34
CA ILE A 112 0.52 2.66 -11.03
C ILE A 112 -0.76 3.33 -10.54
N TYR A 113 -1.18 3.00 -9.32
CA TYR A 113 -2.19 3.73 -8.58
C TYR A 113 -1.49 4.87 -7.82
N LEU A 114 -1.57 6.08 -8.36
CA LEU A 114 -0.79 7.23 -7.91
C LEU A 114 -1.60 8.09 -6.95
N VAL A 115 -1.04 8.32 -5.76
CA VAL A 115 -1.65 9.11 -4.69
C VAL A 115 -0.81 10.35 -4.43
N SER A 116 -1.44 11.52 -4.36
CA SER A 116 -0.81 12.75 -3.85
C SER A 116 -1.77 13.51 -2.92
N LYS A 117 -1.31 14.61 -2.34
CA LYS A 117 -2.02 15.33 -1.28
C LYS A 117 -1.93 16.84 -1.46
N VAL A 118 -2.98 17.55 -1.01
CA VAL A 118 -3.03 19.02 -0.86
C VAL A 118 -2.97 19.38 0.62
N GLU A 119 -2.23 20.43 0.95
CA GLU A 119 -2.11 20.92 2.33
C GLU A 119 -3.36 21.71 2.77
N ALA A 120 -3.66 21.66 4.08
CA ALA A 120 -4.81 22.35 4.66
C ALA A 120 -4.77 23.88 4.50
N ASN A 121 -3.59 24.48 4.38
CA ASN A 121 -3.40 25.91 4.15
C ASN A 121 -3.57 26.32 2.67
N GLU A 122 -3.73 25.38 1.76
CA GLU A 122 -3.92 25.61 0.32
C GLU A 122 -5.37 25.47 -0.13
N VAL A 123 -6.32 25.27 0.79
CA VAL A 123 -7.72 24.97 0.41
C VAL A 123 -8.56 26.21 0.08
N ALA A 124 -8.07 27.42 0.36
CA ALA A 124 -8.85 28.65 0.17
C ALA A 124 -9.10 28.96 -1.32
N GLY A 125 -10.33 29.32 -1.67
CA GLY A 125 -10.72 29.68 -3.03
C GLY A 125 -10.52 28.53 -4.01
N ASP A 126 -9.72 28.76 -5.06
CA ASP A 126 -9.31 27.77 -6.06
C ASP A 126 -8.01 27.02 -5.70
N GLY A 127 -7.54 27.13 -4.44
CA GLY A 127 -6.25 26.60 -4.00
C GLY A 127 -6.10 25.11 -4.23
N ILE A 128 -7.12 24.29 -3.95
CA ILE A 128 -7.10 22.85 -4.22
C ILE A 128 -6.86 22.55 -5.70
N ALA A 129 -7.53 23.31 -6.60
CA ALA A 129 -7.37 23.13 -8.04
C ALA A 129 -5.96 23.53 -8.52
N ARG A 130 -5.40 24.64 -7.99
CA ARG A 130 -4.02 25.07 -8.29
C ARG A 130 -2.99 24.07 -7.76
N ALA A 131 -3.15 23.60 -6.53
CA ALA A 131 -2.26 22.60 -5.93
C ALA A 131 -2.28 21.28 -6.74
N CYS A 132 -3.47 20.81 -7.14
CA CYS A 132 -3.62 19.64 -8.00
C CYS A 132 -2.91 19.83 -9.35
N ALA A 133 -3.12 20.96 -10.02
CA ALA A 133 -2.46 21.27 -11.29
C ALA A 133 -0.93 21.31 -11.16
N ALA A 134 -0.41 21.87 -10.06
CA ALA A 134 1.01 21.90 -9.76
C ALA A 134 1.58 20.50 -9.52
N SER A 135 0.86 19.63 -8.79
CA SER A 135 1.23 18.23 -8.58
C SER A 135 1.27 17.46 -9.90
N LEU A 136 0.24 17.60 -10.73
CA LEU A 136 0.17 16.96 -12.06
C LEU A 136 1.35 17.39 -12.95
N ALA A 137 1.70 18.69 -12.93
CA ALA A 137 2.85 19.20 -13.68
C ALA A 137 4.17 18.62 -13.19
N ARG A 138 4.41 18.53 -11.86
CA ARG A 138 5.63 17.95 -11.30
C ARG A 138 5.74 16.44 -11.58
N LEU A 139 4.61 15.73 -11.51
CA LEU A 139 4.54 14.30 -11.79
C LEU A 139 4.57 13.95 -13.27
N GLY A 140 4.34 14.93 -14.17
CA GLY A 140 4.31 14.68 -15.61
C GLY A 140 3.14 13.79 -16.05
N THR A 141 1.96 13.92 -15.42
CA THR A 141 0.76 13.14 -15.72
C THR A 141 -0.47 14.04 -15.81
N ASP A 142 -1.51 13.58 -16.48
CA ASP A 142 -2.78 14.30 -16.67
C ASP A 142 -3.81 14.06 -15.55
N HIS A 143 -3.61 13.01 -14.73
CA HIS A 143 -4.50 12.66 -13.62
C HIS A 143 -3.78 11.97 -12.45
N LEU A 144 -4.41 12.06 -11.27
CA LEU A 144 -4.11 11.23 -10.08
C LEU A 144 -5.19 10.17 -9.93
N ASP A 145 -4.82 9.00 -9.39
CA ASP A 145 -5.83 7.98 -9.03
C ASP A 145 -6.53 8.34 -7.73
N LEU A 146 -5.80 8.93 -6.78
CA LEU A 146 -6.35 9.38 -5.51
C LEU A 146 -5.68 10.70 -5.08
N TYR A 147 -6.49 11.67 -4.67
CA TYR A 147 -6.01 12.95 -4.15
C TYR A 147 -6.54 13.19 -2.74
N LEU A 148 -5.67 13.43 -1.78
CA LEU A 148 -6.03 13.53 -0.38
C LEU A 148 -5.93 14.98 0.14
N LEU A 149 -6.84 15.35 1.05
CA LEU A 149 -6.58 16.45 1.97
C LEU A 149 -5.60 15.95 3.05
N HIS A 150 -4.41 16.54 3.14
CA HIS A 150 -3.31 16.04 3.97
C HIS A 150 -3.59 16.15 5.48
N TRP A 151 -4.25 17.23 5.90
CA TRP A 151 -4.65 17.51 7.27
C TRP A 151 -6.03 18.13 7.33
N PRO A 152 -6.78 17.94 8.43
CA PRO A 152 -8.05 18.62 8.63
C PRO A 152 -7.89 20.14 8.58
N VAL A 153 -8.80 20.83 7.85
CA VAL A 153 -8.79 22.29 7.80
C VAL A 153 -9.25 22.89 9.14
N PRO A 154 -8.66 24.01 9.57
CA PRO A 154 -9.13 24.74 10.74
C PRO A 154 -10.62 25.11 10.61
N GLY A 155 -11.35 25.02 11.73
CA GLY A 155 -12.77 25.35 11.77
C GLY A 155 -13.68 24.34 11.07
N ARG A 156 -13.16 23.20 10.61
CA ARG A 156 -13.92 22.08 10.00
C ARG A 156 -14.81 22.50 8.82
N GLN A 157 -14.35 23.43 7.99
CA GLN A 157 -15.09 23.90 6.81
C GLN A 157 -14.91 22.93 5.63
N PHE A 158 -15.41 21.71 5.76
CA PHE A 158 -15.16 20.64 4.77
C PHE A 158 -16.03 20.74 3.52
N SER A 159 -17.14 21.50 3.52
CA SER A 159 -18.05 21.59 2.38
C SER A 159 -17.38 22.14 1.11
N GLY A 160 -16.56 23.18 1.26
CA GLY A 160 -15.78 23.73 0.15
C GLY A 160 -14.72 22.75 -0.38
N VAL A 161 -14.11 21.97 0.52
CA VAL A 161 -13.14 20.94 0.16
C VAL A 161 -13.80 19.82 -0.66
N VAL A 162 -14.95 19.30 -0.18
CA VAL A 162 -15.71 18.27 -0.91
C VAL A 162 -16.12 18.76 -2.29
N ALA A 163 -16.66 19.98 -2.39
CA ALA A 163 -17.06 20.56 -3.67
C ALA A 163 -15.88 20.71 -4.64
N ALA A 164 -14.70 21.13 -4.16
CA ALA A 164 -13.50 21.25 -4.99
C ALA A 164 -12.98 19.91 -5.48
N PHE A 165 -12.96 18.89 -4.62
CA PHE A 165 -12.57 17.53 -5.01
C PHE A 165 -13.54 16.92 -6.04
N GLU A 166 -14.85 17.11 -5.87
CA GLU A 166 -15.83 16.62 -6.84
C GLU A 166 -15.70 17.36 -8.19
N GLN A 167 -15.37 18.65 -8.20
CA GLN A 167 -15.07 19.39 -9.45
C GLN A 167 -13.83 18.80 -10.15
N LEU A 168 -12.74 18.52 -9.41
CA LEU A 168 -11.55 17.88 -9.97
C LEU A 168 -11.85 16.49 -10.52
N ARG A 169 -12.68 15.72 -9.82
CA ARG A 169 -13.11 14.39 -10.25
C ARG A 169 -13.94 14.45 -11.54
N MET A 170 -14.91 15.35 -11.62
CA MET A 170 -15.71 15.57 -12.83
C MET A 170 -14.86 16.06 -14.01
N ALA A 171 -13.81 16.85 -13.73
CA ALA A 171 -12.85 17.31 -14.73
C ALA A 171 -11.83 16.24 -15.14
N GLY A 172 -11.88 15.03 -14.57
CA GLY A 172 -10.95 13.94 -14.86
C GLY A 172 -9.52 14.16 -14.36
N LYS A 173 -9.30 15.14 -13.47
CA LYS A 173 -7.98 15.42 -12.89
C LYS A 173 -7.62 14.47 -11.76
N ILE A 174 -8.62 13.92 -11.10
CA ILE A 174 -8.49 12.87 -10.09
C ILE A 174 -9.56 11.81 -10.35
N ARG A 175 -9.30 10.54 -10.04
CA ARG A 175 -10.30 9.47 -10.12
C ARG A 175 -11.12 9.37 -8.84
N ALA A 176 -10.45 9.49 -7.70
CA ALA A 176 -11.04 9.48 -6.37
C ALA A 176 -10.38 10.52 -5.48
N TRP A 177 -11.02 10.84 -4.36
CA TRP A 177 -10.46 11.69 -3.32
C TRP A 177 -10.66 11.07 -1.94
N GLY A 178 -9.87 11.52 -0.98
CA GLY A 178 -9.94 11.11 0.40
C GLY A 178 -9.34 12.15 1.33
N VAL A 179 -9.12 11.75 2.57
CA VAL A 179 -8.55 12.61 3.61
C VAL A 179 -7.38 11.92 4.30
N SER A 180 -6.66 12.67 5.11
CA SER A 180 -5.58 12.15 5.96
C SER A 180 -5.65 12.81 7.34
N ASN A 181 -5.32 12.04 8.38
CA ASN A 181 -5.27 12.51 9.77
C ASN A 181 -6.61 12.96 10.36
N PHE A 182 -7.73 12.49 9.83
CA PHE A 182 -9.04 12.76 10.40
C PHE A 182 -9.34 11.78 11.53
N ASP A 183 -9.83 12.29 12.66
CA ASP A 183 -10.42 11.48 13.71
C ASP A 183 -11.84 11.02 13.31
N ARG A 184 -12.43 10.12 14.14
CA ARG A 184 -13.78 9.62 13.90
C ARG A 184 -14.83 10.74 13.81
N GLY A 185 -14.78 11.72 14.70
CA GLY A 185 -15.75 12.84 14.73
C GLY A 185 -15.69 13.68 13.45
N GLN A 186 -14.48 13.95 12.96
CA GLN A 186 -14.25 14.66 11.69
C GLN A 186 -14.75 13.85 10.49
N MET A 187 -14.57 12.53 10.50
CA MET A 187 -15.13 11.65 9.45
C MET A 187 -16.65 11.63 9.47
N GLU A 188 -17.28 11.57 10.65
CA GLU A 188 -18.73 11.63 10.78
C GLU A 188 -19.28 12.99 10.28
N GLU A 189 -18.58 14.08 10.55
CA GLU A 189 -18.94 15.41 10.07
C GLU A 189 -18.81 15.51 8.54
N LEU A 190 -17.69 15.02 7.97
CA LEU A 190 -17.47 14.95 6.52
C LEU A 190 -18.58 14.17 5.82
N PHE A 191 -18.99 13.03 6.36
CA PHE A 191 -20.02 12.16 5.76
C PHE A 191 -21.45 12.76 5.80
N ARG A 192 -21.70 13.78 6.64
CA ARG A 192 -22.97 14.53 6.64
C ARG A 192 -23.06 15.57 5.51
N ILE A 193 -21.95 15.92 4.90
CA ILE A 193 -21.89 16.87 3.78
C ILE A 193 -22.37 16.18 2.51
N PRO A 194 -23.14 16.85 1.62
CA PRO A 194 -23.44 16.32 0.30
C PRO A 194 -22.17 15.83 -0.41
N ASP A 195 -22.20 14.64 -0.98
CA ASP A 195 -21.07 13.93 -1.59
C ASP A 195 -19.91 13.55 -0.65
N GLY A 196 -19.93 13.92 0.64
CA GLY A 196 -18.91 13.57 1.61
C GLY A 196 -18.69 12.05 1.76
N HIS A 197 -19.74 11.25 1.58
CA HIS A 197 -19.69 9.78 1.59
C HIS A 197 -18.88 9.17 0.43
N ARG A 198 -18.51 9.98 -0.59
CA ARG A 198 -17.61 9.58 -1.68
C ARG A 198 -16.13 9.59 -1.29
N CYS A 199 -15.80 10.01 -0.06
CA CYS A 199 -14.45 9.91 0.50
C CYS A 199 -13.98 8.46 0.44
N ALA A 200 -12.95 8.20 -0.34
CA ALA A 200 -12.51 6.83 -0.64
C ALA A 200 -11.69 6.20 0.50
N THR A 201 -10.99 7.02 1.30
CA THR A 201 -10.10 6.56 2.37
C THR A 201 -9.77 7.67 3.35
N ASN A 202 -9.35 7.26 4.55
CA ASN A 202 -8.62 8.12 5.49
C ASN A 202 -7.20 7.54 5.67
N GLN A 203 -6.17 8.35 5.37
CA GLN A 203 -4.78 7.96 5.58
C GLN A 203 -4.31 8.40 6.96
N VAL A 204 -3.95 7.45 7.83
CA VAL A 204 -3.61 7.70 9.23
C VAL A 204 -2.41 6.85 9.68
N PRO A 205 -1.71 7.21 10.79
CA PRO A 205 -0.63 6.38 11.31
C PRO A 205 -1.21 5.09 11.90
N TYR A 206 -0.67 3.94 11.46
CA TYR A 206 -1.08 2.65 12.01
C TYR A 206 0.04 1.62 11.88
N SER A 207 0.43 1.05 13.02
CA SER A 207 1.50 0.05 13.13
C SER A 207 1.31 -0.77 14.41
N LEU A 208 2.14 -1.78 14.65
CA LEU A 208 2.12 -2.57 15.88
C LEU A 208 2.24 -1.71 17.15
N ASN A 209 3.09 -0.68 17.13
CA ASN A 209 3.33 0.22 18.25
C ASN A 209 2.48 1.50 18.23
N ASN A 210 1.61 1.66 17.23
CA ASN A 210 0.65 2.75 17.13
C ASN A 210 -0.72 2.22 16.68
N ARG A 211 -1.54 1.81 17.63
CA ARG A 211 -2.82 1.11 17.42
C ARG A 211 -4.04 1.92 17.82
N HIS A 212 -3.89 3.22 18.09
CA HIS A 212 -4.95 4.07 18.64
C HIS A 212 -6.25 4.07 17.81
N ILE A 213 -6.14 3.94 16.49
CA ILE A 213 -7.31 3.93 15.59
C ILE A 213 -8.19 2.68 15.74
N GLU A 214 -7.68 1.60 16.36
CA GLU A 214 -8.45 0.38 16.59
C GLU A 214 -9.63 0.58 17.55
N ARG A 215 -9.57 1.61 18.40
CA ARG A 215 -10.61 1.88 19.39
C ARG A 215 -11.93 2.34 18.77
N ASP A 216 -11.88 3.19 17.76
CA ASP A 216 -13.08 3.83 17.22
C ASP A 216 -13.05 4.08 15.71
N LEU A 217 -11.94 4.61 15.16
CA LEU A 217 -11.85 5.00 13.76
C LEU A 217 -11.85 3.81 12.82
N LEU A 218 -11.04 2.79 13.08
CA LEU A 218 -10.94 1.61 12.22
C LEU A 218 -12.26 0.82 12.15
N PRO A 219 -12.97 0.56 13.27
CA PRO A 219 -14.32 -0.02 13.24
C PRO A 219 -15.33 0.84 12.47
N TRP A 220 -15.29 2.17 12.65
CA TRP A 220 -16.16 3.09 11.91
C TRP A 220 -15.90 3.05 10.40
N CYS A 221 -14.64 3.07 9.98
CA CYS A 221 -14.27 2.92 8.58
C CYS A 221 -14.78 1.60 7.98
N ALA A 222 -14.62 0.49 8.73
CA ALA A 222 -15.10 -0.82 8.29
C ALA A 222 -16.62 -0.87 8.10
N GLN A 223 -17.41 -0.24 9.01
CA GLN A 223 -18.87 -0.12 8.93
C GLN A 223 -19.31 0.69 7.70
N ASN A 224 -18.51 1.66 7.28
CA ASN A 224 -18.77 2.49 6.10
C ASN A 224 -18.12 1.94 4.80
N ASN A 225 -17.62 0.70 4.80
CA ASN A 225 -16.91 0.07 3.68
C ASN A 225 -15.72 0.88 3.15
N MET A 226 -15.15 1.74 3.97
CA MET A 226 -14.01 2.59 3.62
C MET A 226 -12.71 1.93 4.10
N PRO A 227 -11.76 1.60 3.22
CA PRO A 227 -10.44 1.15 3.62
C PRO A 227 -9.64 2.29 4.23
N VAL A 228 -8.67 1.93 5.08
CA VAL A 228 -7.71 2.87 5.69
C VAL A 228 -6.36 2.71 5.00
N MET A 229 -5.67 3.82 4.72
CA MET A 229 -4.26 3.79 4.34
C MET A 229 -3.40 4.03 5.59
N ALA A 230 -2.48 3.11 5.85
CA ALA A 230 -1.60 3.14 7.01
C ALA A 230 -0.23 3.72 6.64
N TYR A 231 0.05 4.97 7.04
CA TYR A 231 1.40 5.51 6.95
C TYR A 231 2.22 5.14 8.19
N SER A 232 3.56 5.19 8.08
CA SER A 232 4.50 4.71 9.11
C SER A 232 4.16 3.30 9.63
N PRO A 233 3.87 2.32 8.74
CA PRO A 233 3.37 1.01 9.16
C PRO A 233 4.41 0.15 9.88
N LEU A 234 5.69 0.53 9.81
CA LEU A 234 6.82 -0.09 10.53
C LEU A 234 7.22 0.68 11.79
N GLY A 235 6.40 1.68 12.21
CA GLY A 235 6.74 2.68 13.22
C GLY A 235 7.34 3.94 12.60
N GLY A 236 7.35 5.05 13.36
CA GLY A 236 7.99 6.29 12.91
C GLY A 236 9.52 6.25 13.10
N ASP A 237 10.23 7.25 12.56
CA ASP A 237 11.70 7.34 12.51
C ASP A 237 12.43 7.04 13.83
N HIS A 238 11.79 7.25 14.97
CA HIS A 238 12.36 7.03 16.31
C HIS A 238 11.84 5.78 17.02
N ASN A 239 10.96 5.00 16.40
CA ASN A 239 10.30 3.86 17.03
C ASN A 239 10.00 2.72 16.03
N LEU A 240 11.01 2.37 15.23
CA LEU A 240 10.90 1.28 14.26
C LEU A 240 10.80 -0.08 14.98
N VAL A 241 9.86 -0.90 14.54
CA VAL A 241 9.62 -2.25 15.09
C VAL A 241 10.51 -3.33 14.46
N VAL A 242 11.21 -3.03 13.36
CA VAL A 242 11.97 -4.03 12.57
C VAL A 242 13.12 -4.68 13.34
N GLY A 243 13.60 -4.09 14.43
CA GLY A 243 14.63 -4.66 15.32
C GLY A 243 14.08 -5.55 16.43
N ASP A 244 12.78 -5.74 16.53
CA ASP A 244 12.15 -6.51 17.61
C ASP A 244 12.39 -8.02 17.47
N ARG A 245 12.72 -8.68 18.60
CA ARG A 245 13.03 -10.11 18.63
C ARG A 245 11.82 -10.99 18.33
N THR A 246 10.64 -10.58 18.77
CA THR A 246 9.40 -11.34 18.54
C THR A 246 9.07 -11.37 17.05
N LEU A 247 9.21 -10.21 16.38
CA LEU A 247 9.03 -10.12 14.93
C LEU A 247 10.07 -10.96 14.18
N ALA A 248 11.33 -10.93 14.61
CA ALA A 248 12.40 -11.74 13.99
C ALA A 248 12.17 -13.26 14.15
N GLN A 249 11.69 -13.70 15.32
CA GLN A 249 11.34 -15.10 15.56
C GLN A 249 10.19 -15.57 14.68
N ILE A 250 9.10 -14.78 14.59
CA ILE A 250 7.99 -15.09 13.69
C ILE A 250 8.46 -15.07 12.23
N GLY A 251 9.27 -14.07 11.86
CA GLY A 251 9.85 -13.98 10.51
C GLY A 251 10.64 -15.25 10.13
N THR A 252 11.46 -15.76 11.05
CA THR A 252 12.21 -17.03 10.84
C THR A 252 11.25 -18.21 10.58
N ALA A 253 10.13 -18.30 11.30
CA ALA A 253 9.14 -19.37 11.11
C ALA A 253 8.38 -19.27 9.77
N HIS A 254 8.36 -18.10 9.16
CA HIS A 254 7.68 -17.82 7.89
C HIS A 254 8.67 -17.55 6.73
N ASP A 255 9.97 -17.81 6.89
CA ASP A 255 11.01 -17.53 5.89
C ASP A 255 10.98 -16.08 5.36
N CYS A 256 10.71 -15.10 6.24
CA CYS A 256 10.62 -13.69 5.88
C CYS A 256 11.25 -12.77 6.93
N SER A 257 11.36 -11.48 6.63
CA SER A 257 11.91 -10.47 7.54
C SER A 257 10.91 -10.03 8.61
N ALA A 258 11.39 -9.43 9.69
CA ALA A 258 10.59 -8.77 10.70
C ALA A 258 9.68 -7.68 10.11
N ALA A 259 10.15 -6.95 9.09
CA ALA A 259 9.37 -5.96 8.36
C ALA A 259 8.16 -6.61 7.65
N ALA A 260 8.37 -7.74 6.97
CA ALA A 260 7.29 -8.48 6.32
C ALA A 260 6.22 -8.94 7.32
N VAL A 261 6.63 -9.43 8.51
CA VAL A 261 5.71 -9.82 9.59
C VAL A 261 4.90 -8.62 10.08
N ALA A 262 5.55 -7.49 10.35
CA ALA A 262 4.89 -6.28 10.83
C ALA A 262 3.87 -5.76 9.81
N LEU A 263 4.23 -5.71 8.53
CA LEU A 263 3.33 -5.30 7.44
C LEU A 263 2.18 -6.29 7.23
N ALA A 264 2.46 -7.61 7.28
CA ALA A 264 1.43 -8.65 7.20
C ALA A 264 0.40 -8.50 8.33
N TRP A 265 0.86 -8.10 9.54
CA TRP A 265 -0.03 -7.81 10.66
C TRP A 265 -0.89 -6.56 10.38
N VAL A 266 -0.31 -5.48 9.86
CA VAL A 266 -1.07 -4.25 9.52
C VAL A 266 -2.20 -4.54 8.54
N ILE A 267 -1.94 -5.34 7.51
CA ILE A 267 -2.91 -5.65 6.44
C ILE A 267 -3.79 -6.86 6.73
N ARG A 268 -3.68 -7.50 7.92
CA ARG A 268 -4.33 -8.78 8.27
C ARG A 268 -5.84 -8.80 8.09
N GLY A 269 -6.50 -7.65 8.30
CA GLY A 269 -7.96 -7.51 8.23
C GLY A 269 -8.53 -7.29 6.83
N GLY A 270 -7.69 -7.17 5.80
CA GLY A 270 -8.13 -6.99 4.40
C GLY A 270 -8.77 -5.62 4.08
N LYS A 271 -8.73 -4.66 5.02
CA LYS A 271 -9.30 -3.31 4.88
C LYS A 271 -8.27 -2.21 5.11
N VAL A 272 -6.99 -2.56 5.22
CA VAL A 272 -5.89 -1.62 5.44
C VAL A 272 -4.88 -1.77 4.32
N ILE A 273 -4.43 -0.65 3.77
CA ILE A 273 -3.35 -0.54 2.79
C ILE A 273 -2.14 0.03 3.54
N ALA A 274 -1.06 -0.73 3.68
CA ALA A 274 0.18 -0.25 4.28
C ALA A 274 1.05 0.44 3.23
N ILE A 275 1.62 1.61 3.56
CA ILE A 275 2.49 2.37 2.65
C ILE A 275 3.88 2.60 3.29
N PRO A 276 4.69 1.55 3.48
CA PRO A 276 6.06 1.71 3.95
C PRO A 276 6.89 2.47 2.92
N GLU A 277 7.82 3.31 3.40
CA GLU A 277 8.83 3.95 2.57
C GLU A 277 10.09 3.09 2.54
N SER A 278 10.75 3.04 1.40
CA SER A 278 12.08 2.48 1.25
C SER A 278 12.83 3.07 0.07
N GLY A 279 14.04 3.60 0.30
CA GLY A 279 15.01 3.96 -0.72
C GLY A 279 16.00 2.83 -1.06
N SER A 280 15.77 1.59 -0.56
CA SER A 280 16.62 0.41 -0.76
C SER A 280 15.87 -0.71 -1.49
N PRO A 281 16.37 -1.21 -2.63
CA PRO A 281 15.78 -2.35 -3.32
C PRO A 281 15.67 -3.60 -2.44
N ALA A 282 16.62 -3.82 -1.53
CA ALA A 282 16.59 -4.94 -0.59
C ALA A 282 15.42 -4.84 0.39
N HIS A 283 15.27 -3.70 1.07
CA HIS A 283 14.15 -3.48 1.98
C HIS A 283 12.79 -3.44 1.26
N THR A 284 12.77 -2.97 0.01
CA THR A 284 11.55 -3.01 -0.81
C THR A 284 11.10 -4.45 -1.09
N LYS A 285 12.05 -5.37 -1.35
CA LYS A 285 11.75 -6.82 -1.49
C LYS A 285 11.19 -7.41 -0.20
N GLU A 286 11.77 -7.04 0.94
CA GLU A 286 11.27 -7.46 2.26
C GLU A 286 9.84 -6.96 2.51
N ASN A 287 9.56 -5.69 2.20
CA ASN A 287 8.23 -5.12 2.34
C ASN A 287 7.21 -5.84 1.43
N ALA A 288 7.58 -6.13 0.18
CA ALA A 288 6.72 -6.83 -0.77
C ALA A 288 6.36 -8.26 -0.31
N ALA A 289 7.25 -8.93 0.40
CA ALA A 289 7.01 -10.28 0.93
C ALA A 289 5.76 -10.34 1.83
N ALA A 290 5.39 -9.24 2.49
CA ALA A 290 4.19 -9.15 3.32
C ALA A 290 2.88 -9.46 2.57
N LEU A 291 2.85 -9.26 1.25
CA LEU A 291 1.70 -9.60 0.41
C LEU A 291 1.39 -11.10 0.39
N SER A 292 2.38 -11.96 0.67
CA SER A 292 2.26 -13.42 0.67
C SER A 292 2.26 -14.04 2.06
N VAL A 293 2.71 -13.33 3.11
CA VAL A 293 2.82 -13.84 4.47
C VAL A 293 1.42 -13.97 5.11
N THR A 294 1.10 -15.16 5.59
CA THR A 294 -0.14 -15.41 6.36
C THR A 294 0.23 -15.75 7.80
N LEU A 295 -0.06 -14.83 8.72
CA LEU A 295 0.17 -15.02 10.14
C LEU A 295 -0.83 -16.03 10.71
N THR A 296 -0.33 -16.95 11.54
CA THR A 296 -1.15 -17.92 12.26
C THR A 296 -1.89 -17.26 13.43
N PRO A 297 -2.96 -17.86 13.98
CA PRO A 297 -3.60 -17.37 15.20
C PRO A 297 -2.61 -17.23 16.38
N GLN A 298 -1.61 -18.13 16.47
CA GLN A 298 -0.56 -18.08 17.49
C GLN A 298 0.36 -16.87 17.30
N ASP A 299 0.73 -16.54 16.06
CA ASP A 299 1.53 -15.34 15.76
C ASP A 299 0.78 -14.07 16.17
N ILE A 300 -0.51 -13.99 15.83
CA ILE A 300 -1.37 -12.85 16.20
C ILE A 300 -1.46 -12.71 17.71
N GLN A 301 -1.61 -13.81 18.46
CA GLN A 301 -1.66 -13.78 19.91
C GLN A 301 -0.31 -13.34 20.51
N THR A 302 0.79 -13.83 19.98
CA THR A 302 2.16 -13.47 20.38
C THR A 302 2.40 -11.97 20.17
N LEU A 303 2.03 -11.46 18.98
CA LEU A 303 2.14 -10.04 18.66
C LEU A 303 1.21 -9.18 19.51
N ALA A 304 0.00 -9.63 19.82
CA ALA A 304 -0.93 -8.91 20.71
C ALA A 304 -0.38 -8.79 22.16
N SER A 305 0.37 -9.81 22.62
CA SER A 305 1.02 -9.78 23.93
C SER A 305 2.23 -8.84 23.95
N ALA A 306 3.03 -8.82 22.86
CA ALA A 306 4.20 -7.94 22.75
C ALA A 306 3.81 -6.46 22.48
N TYR A 307 2.72 -6.25 21.76
CA TYR A 307 2.21 -4.94 21.35
C TYR A 307 0.73 -4.81 21.76
N PRO A 308 0.44 -4.54 23.02
CA PRO A 308 -0.94 -4.45 23.49
C PRO A 308 -1.70 -3.33 22.80
N GLY A 309 -2.92 -3.62 22.37
CA GLY A 309 -3.82 -2.63 21.78
C GLY A 309 -4.38 -1.65 22.81
N PRO A 310 -5.09 -0.61 22.36
CA PRO A 310 -5.75 0.32 23.27
C PRO A 310 -6.77 -0.42 24.15
N SER A 311 -6.83 -0.06 25.44
CA SER A 311 -7.80 -0.63 26.38
C SER A 311 -9.22 -0.38 25.88
N GLY A 312 -10.02 -1.45 25.72
CA GLY A 312 -11.41 -1.37 25.26
C GLY A 312 -11.62 -1.59 23.75
N ALA A 313 -10.60 -1.96 22.99
CA ALA A 313 -10.78 -2.49 21.63
C ALA A 313 -11.22 -3.98 21.74
N THR A 314 -12.49 -4.26 21.43
CA THR A 314 -13.07 -5.62 21.33
C THR A 314 -13.35 -5.99 19.90
#